data_0d9fc3065ebd32fe3f64e010be66e78c
#
_entry.id   0d9fc3065ebd32fe3f64e010be66e78c
#
_cell.length_a   1.000
_cell.length_b   1.000
_cell.length_c   1.000
_cell.angle_alpha   90.00
_cell.angle_beta   90.00
_cell.angle_gamma   90.00
#
_symmetry.space_group_name_H-M   'P 1'
#
loop_
_entity.id
_entity.type
_entity.pdbx_description
1 polymer ?
#
loop_
_entity_poly.entity_id
_entity_poly.type
_entity_poly.pdbx_seq_one_letter_code
_entity_poly.pdbx_strand_id
1 'polypeptide(L)'
;QGERPRVCCHQRCDTTAQLEGPTLAENQHRKEKSEIQEGRISMRKIKFISILLVLSMLLTVPAFAFSTGFTDVSEKATYAEAVSYLADAGILRGMASGRFAPNEKITVSQWATMLCRAFDTEPEGVSWQEVGANAVQIAVHSSWLDPTAVGDENGFICRGELYRTVFAAAGIPLYDATLYGLDWLSISENALRVGKELGLCAENKTAAELVTRAEAAQLLHAVLTQNLTVTPPDTPVTVENLIQWNVNTFLLELRKVPQPILDAFNENGWTFVIGTEYLTALSRKLGVNCIGAAAYTEKRIYVFEASAILHEFGHFLDCTMGFPQEHNGTRQSKTL
;
A
#
# COMPACT_ATOMS: atom_id res chain seq x y z
N GLN A 1 31.90 11.05 -45.61
CA GLN A 1 32.77 12.19 -45.79
C GLN A 1 32.60 13.11 -44.62
N GLY A 2 33.51 13.14 -43.83
CA GLY A 2 34.70 13.82 -43.40
C GLY A 2 34.34 14.65 -42.20
N GLU A 3 35.06 14.91 -41.20
CA GLU A 3 36.45 14.71 -40.78
C GLU A 3 36.57 15.17 -39.33
N ARG A 4 37.40 14.51 -38.51
CA ARG A 4 37.87 15.03 -37.22
C ARG A 4 39.14 15.87 -37.44
N PRO A 5 39.48 16.79 -36.57
CA PRO A 5 40.89 17.12 -36.26
C PRO A 5 41.20 16.95 -34.77
N ARG A 6 42.10 16.27 -34.51
CA ARG A 6 43.52 16.10 -34.22
C ARG A 6 44.09 17.11 -33.22
N VAL A 7 44.71 16.51 -32.25
CA VAL A 7 45.69 16.88 -31.23
C VAL A 7 46.94 17.54 -31.81
N CYS A 8 47.55 18.47 -31.04
CA CYS A 8 49.01 18.74 -30.95
C CYS A 8 49.27 19.47 -29.63
N CYS A 9 49.98 18.97 -28.69
CA CYS A 9 51.40 18.69 -28.46
C CYS A 9 52.30 19.92 -28.28
N HIS A 10 52.88 19.96 -27.08
CA HIS A 10 54.22 20.43 -26.67
C HIS A 10 54.71 21.82 -27.01
N GLN A 11 55.14 22.55 -25.98
CA GLN A 11 56.55 22.99 -25.88
C GLN A 11 56.94 23.41 -24.45
N ARG A 12 58.09 22.87 -23.99
CA ARG A 12 58.91 23.35 -22.88
C ARG A 12 59.57 24.68 -23.25
N CYS A 13 59.69 25.56 -22.28
CA CYS A 13 60.81 26.53 -22.26
C CYS A 13 61.28 26.72 -20.82
N ASP A 14 62.50 26.31 -20.59
CA ASP A 14 63.32 26.67 -19.44
C ASP A 14 63.67 28.16 -19.51
N THR A 15 63.55 28.86 -18.41
CA THR A 15 64.34 30.05 -18.16
C THR A 15 64.58 30.22 -16.65
N THR A 16 65.82 30.11 -16.29
CA THR A 16 66.42 30.49 -15.01
C THR A 16 66.19 31.98 -14.73
N ALA A 17 65.61 32.29 -13.58
CA ALA A 17 65.60 33.64 -13.03
C ALA A 17 65.88 33.61 -11.52
N GLN A 18 66.74 34.48 -11.13
CA GLN A 18 67.46 34.68 -9.90
C GLN A 18 66.54 34.82 -8.67
N LEU A 19 67.09 34.34 -7.56
CA LEU A 19 66.59 34.51 -6.20
C LEU A 19 66.78 35.95 -5.71
N GLU A 20 65.70 36.74 -5.70
CA GLU A 20 65.64 37.93 -4.86
C GLU A 20 64.71 37.63 -3.66
N GLY A 21 65.21 37.94 -2.48
CA GLY A 21 64.48 37.69 -1.23
C GLY A 21 63.30 38.62 -1.09
N PRO A 22 62.26 38.19 -0.32
CA PRO A 22 61.01 38.92 -0.23
C PRO A 22 61.14 40.26 0.51
N THR A 23 60.57 41.29 -0.10
CA THR A 23 60.50 42.65 0.45
C THR A 23 59.65 42.75 1.70
N LEU A 24 59.89 43.80 2.54
CA LEU A 24 59.12 44.04 3.78
C LEU A 24 57.58 44.08 3.59
N ALA A 25 57.13 44.48 2.40
CA ALA A 25 55.71 44.50 2.04
C ALA A 25 55.12 43.08 1.86
N GLU A 26 55.88 42.13 1.33
CA GLU A 26 55.45 40.76 1.16
C GLU A 26 55.34 40.02 2.49
N ASN A 27 56.20 40.35 3.46
CA ASN A 27 56.12 39.79 4.81
C ASN A 27 54.92 40.29 5.59
N GLN A 28 54.47 41.55 5.42
CA GLN A 28 53.22 42.05 6.03
C GLN A 28 52.03 41.37 5.40
N HIS A 29 51.94 41.25 4.08
CA HIS A 29 50.81 40.60 3.40
C HIS A 29 50.72 39.10 3.73
N ARG A 30 51.82 38.45 4.04
CA ARG A 30 51.86 37.04 4.48
C ARG A 30 51.37 36.88 5.91
N LYS A 31 51.63 37.84 6.84
CA LYS A 31 51.09 37.84 8.18
C LYS A 31 49.58 38.08 8.18
N GLU A 32 49.09 39.07 7.40
CA GLU A 32 47.65 39.29 7.30
C GLU A 32 46.88 38.10 6.73
N LYS A 33 47.45 37.43 5.70
CA LYS A 33 46.82 36.20 5.17
C LYS A 33 46.80 35.04 6.18
N SER A 34 47.84 34.91 7.04
CA SER A 34 47.87 33.87 8.06
C SER A 34 46.83 34.10 9.17
N GLU A 35 46.65 35.35 9.62
CA GLU A 35 45.65 35.70 10.60
C GLU A 35 44.21 35.55 10.07
N ILE A 36 43.96 35.91 8.82
CA ILE A 36 42.67 35.68 8.18
C ILE A 36 42.38 34.18 8.01
N GLN A 37 43.41 33.38 7.75
CA GLN A 37 43.26 31.93 7.61
C GLN A 37 43.01 31.21 8.90
N GLU A 38 43.66 31.62 10.03
CA GLU A 38 43.39 31.12 11.36
C GLU A 38 42.00 31.54 11.86
N GLY A 39 41.57 32.78 11.61
CA GLY A 39 40.21 33.24 11.93
C GLY A 39 39.14 32.46 11.18
N ARG A 40 39.35 32.11 9.87
CA ARG A 40 38.45 31.29 9.08
C ARG A 40 38.36 29.84 9.56
N ILE A 41 39.47 29.26 10.01
CA ILE A 41 39.51 27.89 10.55
C ILE A 41 38.78 27.87 11.90
N SER A 42 38.95 28.88 12.75
CA SER A 42 38.25 29.01 14.01
C SER A 42 36.74 29.16 13.85
N MET A 43 36.27 30.03 12.95
CA MET A 43 34.85 30.20 12.66
C MET A 43 34.21 28.95 12.03
N ARG A 44 34.95 28.18 11.22
CA ARG A 44 34.47 26.90 10.70
C ARG A 44 34.30 25.86 11.82
N LYS A 45 35.27 25.74 12.72
CA LYS A 45 35.17 24.87 13.90
C LYS A 45 34.00 25.23 14.82
N ILE A 46 33.76 26.52 15.05
CA ILE A 46 32.60 26.99 15.83
C ILE A 46 31.29 26.66 15.16
N LYS A 47 31.18 26.83 13.82
CA LYS A 47 29.99 26.44 13.07
C LYS A 47 29.75 24.94 13.09
N PHE A 48 30.80 24.11 12.98
CA PHE A 48 30.67 22.66 13.08
C PHE A 48 30.25 22.22 14.50
N ILE A 49 30.77 22.83 15.54
CA ILE A 49 30.40 22.55 16.93
C ILE A 49 28.93 22.98 17.17
N SER A 50 28.51 24.12 16.65
CA SER A 50 27.12 24.58 16.76
C SER A 50 26.15 23.68 16.00
N ILE A 51 26.51 23.19 14.81
CA ILE A 51 25.69 22.24 14.04
C ILE A 51 25.63 20.89 14.77
N LEU A 52 26.74 20.42 15.36
CA LEU A 52 26.76 19.18 16.12
C LEU A 52 25.91 19.28 17.40
N LEU A 53 25.93 20.44 18.09
CA LEU A 53 25.08 20.71 19.26
C LEU A 53 23.58 20.79 18.89
N VAL A 54 23.23 21.43 17.80
CA VAL A 54 21.84 21.46 17.29
C VAL A 54 21.39 20.05 16.86
N LEU A 55 22.27 19.30 16.19
CA LEU A 55 21.99 17.93 15.79
C LEU A 55 21.82 16.99 17.01
N SER A 56 22.61 17.20 18.07
CA SER A 56 22.46 16.44 19.33
C SER A 56 21.17 16.80 20.08
N MET A 57 20.70 18.03 20.01
CA MET A 57 19.41 18.44 20.56
C MET A 57 18.21 17.88 19.76
N LEU A 58 18.37 17.68 18.44
CA LEU A 58 17.35 17.05 17.59
C LEU A 58 17.28 15.53 17.79
N LEU A 59 18.32 14.92 18.38
CA LEU A 59 18.35 13.49 18.70
C LEU A 59 17.83 13.15 20.09
N THR A 60 17.51 14.13 20.91
CA THR A 60 16.78 13.92 22.16
C THR A 60 15.29 13.81 21.82
N VAL A 61 14.88 12.67 21.26
CA VAL A 61 13.49 12.25 21.31
C VAL A 61 13.18 12.14 22.82
N PRO A 62 12.23 12.91 23.36
CA PRO A 62 11.81 12.70 24.73
C PRO A 62 11.35 11.24 24.81
N ALA A 63 12.03 10.45 25.61
CA ALA A 63 11.52 9.15 26.02
C ALA A 63 10.27 9.45 26.85
N PHE A 64 9.10 9.48 26.21
CA PHE A 64 7.84 9.46 26.92
C PHE A 64 7.83 8.15 27.70
N ALA A 65 7.92 8.24 29.01
CA ALA A 65 7.71 7.10 29.89
C ALA A 65 6.22 6.76 29.81
N PHE A 66 5.86 5.78 29.01
CA PHE A 66 4.50 5.28 28.94
C PHE A 66 4.24 4.45 30.20
N SER A 67 3.36 4.92 31.06
CA SER A 67 2.84 4.08 32.14
C SER A 67 1.75 3.19 31.57
N THR A 68 2.07 1.96 31.26
CA THR A 68 1.11 1.00 30.69
C THR A 68 0.05 0.52 31.72
N GLY A 69 0.25 0.81 33.00
CA GLY A 69 -0.58 0.30 34.07
C GLY A 69 -0.46 -1.23 34.31
N PHE A 70 0.36 -1.94 33.52
CA PHE A 70 0.53 -3.40 33.62
C PHE A 70 1.91 -3.76 34.14
N THR A 71 1.94 -4.70 35.09
CA THR A 71 3.19 -5.08 35.80
C THR A 71 4.17 -5.87 34.94
N ASP A 72 3.74 -6.44 33.85
CA ASP A 72 4.51 -7.30 32.93
C ASP A 72 4.79 -6.64 31.57
N VAL A 73 4.55 -5.35 31.44
CA VAL A 73 4.88 -4.57 30.24
C VAL A 73 6.00 -3.59 30.57
N SER A 74 7.19 -3.86 30.05
CA SER A 74 8.32 -2.94 30.17
C SER A 74 8.09 -1.71 29.28
N GLU A 75 8.37 -0.52 29.81
CA GLU A 75 8.33 0.75 29.05
C GLU A 75 9.24 0.75 27.80
N LYS A 76 10.26 -0.12 27.79
CA LYS A 76 11.19 -0.28 26.67
C LYS A 76 10.73 -1.32 25.64
N ALA A 77 9.61 -2.00 25.88
CA ALA A 77 9.10 -2.98 24.95
C ALA A 77 8.56 -2.28 23.69
N THR A 78 8.77 -2.88 22.53
CA THR A 78 8.33 -2.33 21.22
C THR A 78 6.81 -2.16 21.11
N TYR A 79 6.07 -2.85 21.97
CA TYR A 79 4.61 -2.79 22.05
C TYR A 79 4.09 -1.91 23.20
N ALA A 80 4.97 -1.28 24.00
CA ALA A 80 4.55 -0.53 25.19
C ALA A 80 3.64 0.65 24.85
N GLU A 81 3.96 1.40 23.79
CA GLU A 81 3.17 2.52 23.30
C GLU A 81 1.76 2.06 22.88
N ALA A 82 1.67 0.99 22.10
CA ALA A 82 0.41 0.44 21.65
C ALA A 82 -0.46 -0.03 22.84
N VAL A 83 0.14 -0.70 23.79
CA VAL A 83 -0.56 -1.17 25.00
C VAL A 83 -1.04 0.00 25.85
N SER A 84 -0.22 1.03 26.06
CA SER A 84 -0.62 2.24 26.81
C SER A 84 -1.78 2.96 26.11
N TYR A 85 -1.66 3.24 24.83
CA TYR A 85 -2.70 3.90 24.04
C TYR A 85 -4.06 3.18 24.12
N LEU A 86 -4.04 1.85 23.88
CA LEU A 86 -5.27 1.06 23.89
C LEU A 86 -5.85 0.90 25.31
N ALA A 87 -5.02 0.91 26.36
CA ALA A 87 -5.48 0.88 27.74
C ALA A 87 -6.11 2.21 28.15
N ASP A 88 -5.47 3.34 27.80
CA ASP A 88 -5.98 4.68 28.07
C ASP A 88 -7.30 4.95 27.34
N ALA A 89 -7.45 4.41 26.13
CA ALA A 89 -8.70 4.44 25.36
C ALA A 89 -9.78 3.46 25.88
N GLY A 90 -9.48 2.64 26.90
CA GLY A 90 -10.42 1.65 27.44
C GLY A 90 -10.64 0.42 26.55
N ILE A 91 -9.95 0.34 25.41
CA ILE A 91 -10.05 -0.76 24.43
C ILE A 91 -9.44 -2.04 25.01
N LEU A 92 -8.27 -1.90 25.61
CA LEU A 92 -7.53 -2.99 26.21
C LEU A 92 -7.72 -2.99 27.73
N ARG A 93 -8.17 -4.10 28.27
CA ARG A 93 -8.23 -4.34 29.71
C ARG A 93 -7.34 -5.54 30.04
N GLY A 94 -6.53 -5.42 31.08
CA GLY A 94 -5.63 -6.48 31.49
C GLY A 94 -6.36 -7.70 32.08
N MET A 95 -5.58 -8.68 32.47
CA MET A 95 -6.03 -9.83 33.25
C MET A 95 -6.33 -9.40 34.71
N ALA A 96 -7.10 -10.19 35.43
CA ALA A 96 -7.48 -9.92 36.83
C ALA A 96 -6.28 -9.68 37.78
N SER A 97 -5.08 -10.10 37.41
CA SER A 97 -3.84 -9.92 38.15
C SER A 97 -3.12 -8.57 37.89
N GLY A 98 -3.70 -7.65 37.12
CA GLY A 98 -3.01 -6.42 36.68
C GLY A 98 -1.91 -6.66 35.65
N ARG A 99 -1.95 -7.78 34.95
CA ARG A 99 -1.02 -8.17 33.87
C ARG A 99 -1.67 -8.00 32.53
N PHE A 100 -0.87 -7.71 31.49
CA PHE A 100 -1.29 -7.71 30.09
C PHE A 100 -1.10 -9.06 29.43
N ALA A 101 -0.11 -9.84 29.84
CA ALA A 101 0.30 -11.12 29.26
C ALA A 101 0.70 -11.03 27.78
N PRO A 102 1.73 -10.21 27.43
CA PRO A 102 2.05 -9.85 26.04
C PRO A 102 2.41 -11.04 25.15
N ASN A 103 3.01 -12.09 25.72
CA ASN A 103 3.49 -13.27 25.00
C ASN A 103 2.43 -14.38 24.88
N GLU A 104 1.30 -14.29 25.57
CA GLU A 104 0.23 -15.24 25.46
C GLU A 104 -0.49 -15.08 24.11
N LYS A 105 -0.98 -16.21 23.56
CA LYS A 105 -1.77 -16.18 22.33
C LYS A 105 -3.13 -15.54 22.61
N ILE A 106 -3.59 -14.71 21.68
CA ILE A 106 -4.88 -14.06 21.80
C ILE A 106 -6.02 -14.99 21.35
N THR A 107 -7.10 -15.07 22.12
CA THR A 107 -8.28 -15.82 21.73
C THR A 107 -9.21 -15.02 20.83
N VAL A 108 -10.10 -15.73 20.14
CA VAL A 108 -11.13 -15.13 19.27
C VAL A 108 -11.98 -14.13 20.06
N SER A 109 -12.46 -14.51 21.28
CA SER A 109 -13.28 -13.63 22.12
C SER A 109 -12.52 -12.40 22.64
N GLN A 110 -11.25 -12.55 23.01
CA GLN A 110 -10.40 -11.42 23.41
C GLN A 110 -10.21 -10.43 22.27
N TRP A 111 -9.95 -10.94 21.08
CA TRP A 111 -9.79 -10.11 19.88
C TRP A 111 -11.10 -9.41 19.48
N ALA A 112 -12.19 -10.15 19.41
CA ALA A 112 -13.52 -9.59 19.15
C ALA A 112 -13.89 -8.47 20.14
N THR A 113 -13.58 -8.66 21.44
CA THR A 113 -13.81 -7.64 22.47
C THR A 113 -12.99 -6.38 22.20
N MET A 114 -11.72 -6.51 21.80
CA MET A 114 -10.88 -5.36 21.44
C MET A 114 -11.42 -4.65 20.19
N LEU A 115 -11.84 -5.39 19.16
CA LEU A 115 -12.45 -4.81 17.96
C LEU A 115 -13.74 -4.03 18.29
N CYS A 116 -14.65 -4.64 19.04
CA CYS A 116 -15.88 -3.97 19.43
C CYS A 116 -15.59 -2.63 20.13
N ARG A 117 -14.71 -2.62 21.12
CA ARG A 117 -14.35 -1.40 21.83
C ARG A 117 -13.64 -0.36 20.98
N ALA A 118 -12.84 -0.80 20.02
CA ALA A 118 -12.13 0.09 19.13
C ALA A 118 -13.05 0.80 18.12
N PHE A 119 -14.17 0.14 17.74
CA PHE A 119 -15.09 0.64 16.74
C PHE A 119 -16.46 1.02 17.32
N ASP A 120 -16.44 1.49 18.58
CA ASP A 120 -17.55 2.18 19.27
C ASP A 120 -18.71 1.29 19.72
N THR A 121 -18.44 0.04 20.06
CA THR A 121 -19.44 -0.89 20.58
C THR A 121 -18.92 -1.60 21.83
N GLU A 122 -19.33 -1.19 23.05
CA GLU A 122 -18.98 -1.92 24.28
C GLU A 122 -19.85 -3.18 24.38
N PRO A 123 -19.26 -4.39 24.35
CA PRO A 123 -20.02 -5.62 24.51
C PRO A 123 -20.49 -5.78 25.96
N GLU A 124 -21.78 -6.05 26.15
CA GLU A 124 -22.39 -6.23 27.44
C GLU A 124 -22.17 -7.63 28.01
N GLY A 125 -22.24 -7.80 29.33
CA GLY A 125 -22.15 -9.09 30.01
C GLY A 125 -21.85 -8.94 31.51
N VAL A 126 -22.32 -9.88 32.32
CA VAL A 126 -22.07 -9.91 33.78
C VAL A 126 -20.76 -10.68 34.11
N SER A 127 -20.25 -11.43 33.17
CA SER A 127 -18.97 -12.17 33.28
C SER A 127 -18.10 -11.95 32.06
N TRP A 128 -16.80 -12.21 32.19
CA TRP A 128 -15.85 -12.11 31.04
C TRP A 128 -16.19 -13.06 29.91
N GLN A 129 -16.77 -14.23 30.23
CA GLN A 129 -17.23 -15.20 29.23
C GLN A 129 -18.40 -14.64 28.43
N GLU A 130 -19.37 -14.01 29.09
CA GLU A 130 -20.51 -13.39 28.40
C GLU A 130 -20.08 -12.19 27.56
N VAL A 131 -19.23 -11.32 28.11
CA VAL A 131 -18.67 -10.19 27.34
C VAL A 131 -17.96 -10.69 26.09
N GLY A 132 -17.14 -11.74 26.20
CA GLY A 132 -16.44 -12.34 25.08
C GLY A 132 -17.38 -12.98 24.06
N ALA A 133 -18.37 -13.75 24.50
CA ALA A 133 -19.35 -14.37 23.61
C ALA A 133 -20.19 -13.31 22.87
N ASN A 134 -20.66 -12.29 23.59
CA ASN A 134 -21.39 -11.18 22.98
C ASN A 134 -20.55 -10.38 22.00
N ALA A 135 -19.26 -10.16 22.29
CA ALA A 135 -18.36 -9.54 21.36
C ALA A 135 -18.20 -10.33 20.06
N VAL A 136 -18.09 -11.66 20.14
CA VAL A 136 -18.06 -12.54 18.96
C VAL A 136 -19.36 -12.43 18.17
N GLN A 137 -20.52 -12.44 18.83
CA GLN A 137 -21.81 -12.25 18.15
C GLN A 137 -21.90 -10.91 17.43
N ILE A 138 -21.47 -9.81 18.07
CA ILE A 138 -21.42 -8.48 17.45
C ILE A 138 -20.50 -8.50 16.23
N ALA A 139 -19.28 -9.04 16.35
CA ALA A 139 -18.30 -9.09 15.28
C ALA A 139 -18.77 -9.94 14.08
N VAL A 140 -19.48 -11.03 14.33
CA VAL A 140 -20.13 -11.85 13.28
C VAL A 140 -21.27 -11.09 12.61
N HIS A 141 -22.16 -10.45 13.41
CA HIS A 141 -23.25 -9.66 12.86
C HIS A 141 -22.78 -8.48 12.02
N SER A 142 -21.66 -7.87 12.40
CA SER A 142 -20.99 -6.80 11.64
C SER A 142 -20.17 -7.32 10.45
N SER A 143 -20.16 -8.61 10.19
CA SER A 143 -19.39 -9.26 9.13
C SER A 143 -17.85 -9.11 9.27
N TRP A 144 -17.38 -8.85 10.48
CA TRP A 144 -15.93 -8.83 10.78
C TRP A 144 -15.39 -10.24 11.00
N LEU A 145 -16.12 -11.09 11.68
CA LEU A 145 -15.78 -12.50 11.92
C LEU A 145 -16.67 -13.44 11.09
N ASP A 146 -16.15 -14.61 10.78
CA ASP A 146 -16.93 -15.69 10.17
C ASP A 146 -17.94 -16.24 11.19
N PRO A 147 -19.15 -16.67 10.79
CA PRO A 147 -20.11 -17.30 11.68
C PRO A 147 -19.59 -18.51 12.45
N THR A 148 -18.60 -19.22 11.95
CA THR A 148 -17.97 -20.35 12.65
C THR A 148 -17.19 -19.95 13.91
N ALA A 149 -16.93 -18.67 14.11
CA ALA A 149 -16.33 -18.14 15.34
C ALA A 149 -17.28 -18.28 16.56
N VAL A 150 -18.59 -18.37 16.32
CA VAL A 150 -19.57 -18.65 17.36
C VAL A 150 -19.45 -20.11 17.80
N GLY A 151 -19.14 -20.34 19.06
CA GLY A 151 -18.84 -21.67 19.62
C GLY A 151 -17.34 -21.99 19.68
N ASP A 152 -16.48 -21.13 19.10
CA ASP A 152 -15.01 -21.24 19.19
C ASP A 152 -14.37 -20.00 19.87
N GLU A 153 -15.08 -19.38 20.82
CA GLU A 153 -14.65 -18.14 21.49
C GLU A 153 -13.30 -18.26 22.20
N ASN A 154 -12.95 -19.48 22.64
CA ASN A 154 -11.69 -19.79 23.32
C ASN A 154 -10.59 -20.25 22.36
N GLY A 155 -10.89 -20.44 21.08
CA GLY A 155 -9.91 -20.72 20.05
C GLY A 155 -8.93 -19.56 19.87
N PHE A 156 -7.73 -19.85 19.39
CA PHE A 156 -6.73 -18.83 19.09
C PHE A 156 -6.87 -18.32 17.67
N ILE A 157 -6.71 -17.01 17.47
CA ILE A 157 -6.78 -16.41 16.15
C ILE A 157 -5.42 -16.50 15.44
N CYS A 158 -5.42 -16.84 14.16
CA CYS A 158 -4.23 -16.81 13.32
C CYS A 158 -4.01 -15.40 12.73
N ARG A 159 -2.77 -15.15 12.26
CA ARG A 159 -2.36 -13.83 11.78
C ARG A 159 -3.20 -13.36 10.59
N GLY A 160 -3.44 -14.21 9.60
CA GLY A 160 -4.25 -13.84 8.45
C GLY A 160 -5.65 -13.41 8.82
N GLU A 161 -6.28 -14.13 9.75
CA GLU A 161 -7.61 -13.80 10.25
C GLU A 161 -7.62 -12.53 11.11
N LEU A 162 -6.57 -12.30 11.91
CA LEU A 162 -6.39 -11.06 12.66
C LEU A 162 -6.38 -9.83 11.72
N TYR A 163 -5.62 -9.90 10.62
CA TYR A 163 -5.55 -8.83 9.62
C TYR A 163 -6.87 -8.66 8.88
N ARG A 164 -7.49 -9.76 8.45
CA ARG A 164 -8.77 -9.72 7.76
C ARG A 164 -9.84 -9.01 8.59
N THR A 165 -9.95 -9.37 9.84
CA THR A 165 -11.00 -8.86 10.74
C THR A 165 -10.80 -7.39 11.11
N VAL A 166 -9.57 -6.97 11.39
CA VAL A 166 -9.31 -5.55 11.69
C VAL A 166 -9.52 -4.66 10.48
N PHE A 167 -9.17 -5.12 9.28
CA PHE A 167 -9.41 -4.36 8.06
C PHE A 167 -10.90 -4.26 7.75
N ALA A 168 -11.65 -5.34 7.96
CA ALA A 168 -13.11 -5.31 7.84
C ALA A 168 -13.73 -4.33 8.83
N ALA A 169 -13.32 -4.35 10.11
CA ALA A 169 -13.83 -3.46 11.14
C ALA A 169 -13.47 -1.99 10.90
N ALA A 170 -12.26 -1.72 10.39
CA ALA A 170 -11.79 -0.38 10.05
C ALA A 170 -12.33 0.14 8.69
N GLY A 171 -13.06 -0.68 7.93
CA GLY A 171 -13.50 -0.32 6.58
C GLY A 171 -12.37 -0.19 5.57
N ILE A 172 -11.22 -0.83 5.81
CA ILE A 172 -10.08 -0.85 4.88
C ILE A 172 -10.39 -1.87 3.78
N PRO A 173 -10.50 -1.44 2.50
CA PRO A 173 -10.88 -2.34 1.42
C PRO A 173 -9.73 -3.31 1.10
N LEU A 174 -10.08 -4.57 0.83
CA LEU A 174 -9.18 -5.56 0.28
C LEU A 174 -9.47 -5.73 -1.21
N TYR A 175 -8.44 -5.77 -2.04
CA TYR A 175 -8.58 -6.12 -3.44
C TYR A 175 -8.22 -7.59 -3.68
N ASP A 176 -8.84 -8.20 -4.66
CA ASP A 176 -8.52 -9.57 -5.07
C ASP A 176 -7.21 -9.57 -5.86
N ALA A 177 -6.16 -10.18 -5.27
CA ALA A 177 -4.82 -10.21 -5.84
C ALA A 177 -4.77 -10.86 -7.24
N THR A 178 -5.63 -11.84 -7.51
CA THR A 178 -5.67 -12.54 -8.81
C THR A 178 -6.08 -11.63 -9.96
N LEU A 179 -6.87 -10.60 -9.66
CA LEU A 179 -7.27 -9.59 -10.65
C LEU A 179 -6.09 -8.76 -11.15
N TYR A 180 -4.99 -8.74 -10.42
CA TYR A 180 -3.78 -7.99 -10.71
C TYR A 180 -2.61 -8.88 -11.13
N GLY A 181 -2.87 -10.13 -11.54
CA GLY A 181 -1.84 -11.07 -11.99
C GLY A 181 -0.99 -11.66 -10.86
N LEU A 182 -1.42 -11.47 -9.62
CA LEU A 182 -0.78 -12.07 -8.46
C LEU A 182 -1.35 -13.47 -8.21
N ASP A 183 -0.61 -14.31 -7.49
CA ASP A 183 -1.05 -15.67 -7.15
C ASP A 183 -2.36 -15.65 -6.36
N TRP A 184 -3.17 -16.71 -6.56
CA TRP A 184 -4.38 -16.89 -5.78
C TRP A 184 -4.05 -17.03 -4.29
N LEU A 185 -4.76 -16.29 -3.47
CA LEU A 185 -4.66 -16.29 -2.03
C LEU A 185 -6.06 -16.42 -1.41
N SER A 186 -6.16 -17.11 -0.29
CA SER A 186 -7.36 -17.01 0.55
C SER A 186 -7.58 -15.57 1.03
N ILE A 187 -8.78 -15.22 1.46
CA ILE A 187 -9.09 -13.87 1.95
C ILE A 187 -8.15 -13.47 3.09
N SER A 188 -7.84 -14.39 4.00
CA SER A 188 -6.97 -14.15 5.15
C SER A 188 -5.49 -13.98 4.73
N GLU A 189 -5.01 -14.76 3.76
CA GLU A 189 -3.67 -14.59 3.19
C GLU A 189 -3.56 -13.26 2.42
N ASN A 190 -4.59 -12.91 1.66
CA ASN A 190 -4.66 -11.64 0.96
C ASN A 190 -4.66 -10.46 1.93
N ALA A 191 -5.38 -10.54 3.04
CA ALA A 191 -5.37 -9.51 4.08
C ALA A 191 -3.98 -9.33 4.70
N LEU A 192 -3.27 -10.43 4.97
CA LEU A 192 -1.90 -10.36 5.46
C LEU A 192 -0.95 -9.76 4.42
N ARG A 193 -1.12 -10.09 3.12
CA ARG A 193 -0.33 -9.49 2.04
C ARG A 193 -0.51 -7.97 2.00
N VAL A 194 -1.75 -7.48 2.04
CA VAL A 194 -2.04 -6.04 2.13
C VAL A 194 -1.43 -5.45 3.40
N GLY A 195 -1.48 -6.15 4.54
CA GLY A 195 -0.83 -5.72 5.77
C GLY A 195 0.69 -5.57 5.65
N LYS A 196 1.35 -6.44 4.88
CA LYS A 196 2.79 -6.32 4.56
C LYS A 196 3.06 -5.11 3.65
N GLU A 197 2.27 -4.91 2.61
CA GLU A 197 2.37 -3.75 1.71
C GLU A 197 2.20 -2.42 2.46
N LEU A 198 1.34 -2.39 3.48
CA LEU A 198 1.16 -1.24 4.38
C LEU A 198 2.27 -1.10 5.43
N GLY A 199 3.24 -2.01 5.47
CA GLY A 199 4.32 -2.01 6.46
C GLY A 199 3.89 -2.42 7.88
N LEU A 200 2.70 -3.01 8.03
CA LEU A 200 2.15 -3.44 9.32
C LEU A 200 2.66 -4.82 9.75
N CYS A 201 3.28 -5.57 8.86
CA CYS A 201 3.79 -6.91 9.12
C CYS A 201 5.12 -7.15 8.42
N ALA A 202 6.01 -7.88 9.08
CA ALA A 202 7.27 -8.29 8.46
C ALA A 202 7.04 -9.37 7.38
N GLU A 203 7.83 -9.33 6.31
CA GLU A 203 7.71 -10.17 5.12
C GLU A 203 7.77 -11.68 5.42
N ASN A 204 8.57 -12.08 6.41
CA ASN A 204 8.77 -13.48 6.79
C ASN A 204 7.63 -14.10 7.61
N LYS A 205 6.58 -13.35 7.92
CA LYS A 205 5.43 -13.85 8.69
C LYS A 205 4.40 -14.51 7.78
N THR A 206 3.73 -15.54 8.30
CA THR A 206 2.71 -16.31 7.56
C THR A 206 1.31 -16.12 8.15
N ALA A 207 0.29 -16.35 7.33
CA ALA A 207 -1.11 -16.18 7.73
C ALA A 207 -1.58 -17.22 8.75
N ALA A 208 -1.03 -18.44 8.72
CA ALA A 208 -1.43 -19.52 9.59
C ALA A 208 -0.84 -19.45 11.01
N GLU A 209 0.18 -18.61 11.24
CA GLU A 209 0.79 -18.48 12.57
C GLU A 209 -0.18 -17.85 13.58
N LEU A 210 -0.23 -18.43 14.78
CA LEU A 210 -0.98 -17.86 15.90
C LEU A 210 -0.28 -16.60 16.41
N VAL A 211 -1.06 -15.56 16.70
CA VAL A 211 -0.55 -14.26 17.14
C VAL A 211 -0.61 -14.08 18.64
N THR A 212 0.32 -13.28 19.16
CA THR A 212 0.36 -12.91 20.57
C THR A 212 -0.54 -11.70 20.85
N ARG A 213 -0.87 -11.49 22.11
CA ARG A 213 -1.62 -10.31 22.55
C ARG A 213 -0.86 -9.02 22.25
N ALA A 214 0.48 -9.03 22.34
CA ALA A 214 1.30 -7.87 21.97
C ALA A 214 1.23 -7.55 20.47
N GLU A 215 1.31 -8.58 19.61
CA GLU A 215 1.16 -8.39 18.15
C GLU A 215 -0.23 -7.86 17.78
N ALA A 216 -1.28 -8.36 18.42
CA ALA A 216 -2.64 -7.87 18.20
C ALA A 216 -2.82 -6.40 18.65
N ALA A 217 -2.24 -6.02 19.80
CA ALA A 217 -2.27 -4.64 20.27
C ALA A 217 -1.51 -3.70 19.32
N GLN A 218 -0.32 -4.08 18.84
CA GLN A 218 0.45 -3.29 17.89
C GLN A 218 -0.31 -3.07 16.57
N LEU A 219 -0.93 -4.12 16.04
CA LEU A 219 -1.72 -4.01 14.81
C LEU A 219 -2.92 -3.07 14.99
N LEU A 220 -3.71 -3.27 16.06
CA LEU A 220 -4.87 -2.44 16.32
C LEU A 220 -4.51 -0.98 16.53
N HIS A 221 -3.45 -0.71 17.32
CA HIS A 221 -2.93 0.64 17.50
C HIS A 221 -2.53 1.28 16.17
N ALA A 222 -1.79 0.56 15.31
CA ALA A 222 -1.38 1.07 14.02
C ALA A 222 -2.59 1.40 13.11
N VAL A 223 -3.61 0.54 13.10
CA VAL A 223 -4.84 0.76 12.33
C VAL A 223 -5.62 1.98 12.83
N LEU A 224 -5.62 2.23 14.14
CA LEU A 224 -6.34 3.36 14.72
C LEU A 224 -5.61 4.71 14.61
N THR A 225 -4.27 4.69 14.48
CA THR A 225 -3.45 5.91 14.55
C THR A 225 -2.82 6.32 13.21
N GLN A 226 -2.72 5.40 12.26
CA GLN A 226 -2.12 5.67 10.96
C GLN A 226 -3.18 5.91 9.89
N ASN A 227 -2.86 6.77 8.93
CA ASN A 227 -3.71 6.94 7.73
C ASN A 227 -3.34 5.85 6.72
N LEU A 228 -4.03 4.71 6.80
CA LEU A 228 -3.79 3.55 5.95
C LEU A 228 -4.59 3.66 4.66
N THR A 229 -3.90 3.76 3.53
CA THR A 229 -4.52 3.79 2.21
C THR A 229 -4.07 2.58 1.42
N VAL A 230 -5.02 1.70 1.07
CA VAL A 230 -4.77 0.56 0.19
C VAL A 230 -4.92 1.01 -1.25
N THR A 231 -3.84 0.95 -2.00
CA THR A 231 -3.84 1.24 -3.44
C THR A 231 -3.67 -0.08 -4.18
N PRO A 232 -4.73 -0.60 -4.82
CA PRO A 232 -4.56 -1.78 -5.67
C PRO A 232 -3.60 -1.47 -6.82
N PRO A 233 -2.88 -2.47 -7.35
CA PRO A 233 -2.11 -2.30 -8.57
C PRO A 233 -2.99 -1.76 -9.70
N ASP A 234 -2.41 -1.04 -10.65
CA ASP A 234 -3.14 -0.49 -11.77
C ASP A 234 -3.86 -1.60 -12.56
N THR A 235 -5.08 -1.32 -12.98
CA THR A 235 -5.77 -2.18 -13.93
C THR A 235 -5.06 -2.12 -15.28
N PRO A 236 -5.04 -3.23 -16.06
CA PRO A 236 -4.33 -3.26 -17.33
C PRO A 236 -4.89 -2.28 -18.36
N VAL A 237 -6.12 -1.81 -18.17
CA VAL A 237 -6.79 -0.79 -19.00
C VAL A 237 -7.69 0.09 -18.14
N THR A 238 -8.07 1.27 -18.64
CA THR A 238 -9.08 2.12 -18.00
C THR A 238 -10.44 1.42 -18.05
N VAL A 239 -11.02 1.14 -16.88
CA VAL A 239 -12.30 0.46 -16.73
C VAL A 239 -13.35 1.40 -16.17
N GLU A 240 -14.47 1.55 -16.88
CA GLU A 240 -15.69 2.17 -16.36
C GLU A 240 -16.69 1.07 -15.98
N ASN A 241 -17.02 0.96 -14.69
CA ASN A 241 -18.03 0.02 -14.22
C ASN A 241 -19.36 0.75 -14.02
N LEU A 242 -20.29 0.54 -14.92
CA LEU A 242 -21.64 1.13 -14.90
C LEU A 242 -22.71 0.22 -14.28
N ILE A 243 -22.30 -0.93 -13.74
CA ILE A 243 -23.18 -1.90 -13.08
C ILE A 243 -22.63 -2.23 -11.69
N GLN A 244 -23.53 -2.58 -10.76
CA GLN A 244 -23.14 -2.96 -9.39
C GLN A 244 -22.84 -4.46 -9.24
N TRP A 245 -22.34 -5.10 -10.29
CA TRP A 245 -21.97 -6.51 -10.25
C TRP A 245 -20.52 -6.68 -9.92
N ASN A 246 -20.18 -7.91 -9.48
CA ASN A 246 -18.78 -8.27 -9.27
C ASN A 246 -18.03 -8.22 -10.61
N VAL A 247 -17.10 -7.27 -10.72
CA VAL A 247 -16.27 -7.04 -11.92
C VAL A 247 -15.14 -8.04 -12.06
N ASN A 248 -14.91 -8.87 -11.05
CA ASN A 248 -13.77 -9.78 -10.99
C ASN A 248 -13.70 -10.70 -12.20
N THR A 249 -14.82 -11.26 -12.62
CA THR A 249 -14.88 -12.14 -13.81
C THR A 249 -14.44 -11.43 -15.07
N PHE A 250 -14.81 -10.17 -15.23
CA PHE A 250 -14.41 -9.35 -16.38
C PHE A 250 -12.90 -9.06 -16.37
N LEU A 251 -12.37 -8.71 -15.21
CA LEU A 251 -10.95 -8.43 -15.06
C LEU A 251 -10.09 -9.69 -15.27
N LEU A 252 -10.55 -10.86 -14.84
CA LEU A 252 -9.87 -12.13 -15.10
C LEU A 252 -9.82 -12.46 -16.60
N GLU A 253 -10.92 -12.26 -17.33
CA GLU A 253 -10.94 -12.46 -18.78
C GLU A 253 -10.08 -11.40 -19.52
N LEU A 254 -10.12 -10.14 -19.06
CA LEU A 254 -9.32 -9.05 -19.63
C LEU A 254 -7.82 -9.35 -19.61
N ARG A 255 -7.34 -10.05 -18.57
CA ARG A 255 -5.93 -10.46 -18.44
C ARG A 255 -5.48 -11.54 -19.40
N LYS A 256 -6.41 -12.21 -20.06
CA LYS A 256 -6.07 -13.15 -21.13
C LYS A 256 -5.72 -12.42 -22.44
N VAL A 257 -6.02 -11.13 -22.53
CA VAL A 257 -5.60 -10.29 -23.64
C VAL A 257 -4.09 -10.06 -23.55
N PRO A 258 -3.30 -10.32 -24.59
CA PRO A 258 -1.85 -10.11 -24.58
C PRO A 258 -1.47 -8.67 -24.20
N GLN A 259 -0.46 -8.52 -23.35
CA GLN A 259 -0.03 -7.20 -22.85
C GLN A 259 0.23 -6.16 -23.94
N PRO A 260 0.88 -6.47 -25.09
CA PRO A 260 1.07 -5.48 -26.15
C PRO A 260 -0.24 -4.92 -26.73
N ILE A 261 -1.33 -5.70 -26.67
CA ILE A 261 -2.66 -5.26 -27.13
C ILE A 261 -3.28 -4.33 -26.10
N LEU A 262 -3.13 -4.63 -24.81
CA LEU A 262 -3.57 -3.77 -23.71
C LEU A 262 -2.82 -2.43 -23.71
N ASP A 263 -1.51 -2.46 -23.97
CA ASP A 263 -0.67 -1.27 -24.09
C ASP A 263 -1.16 -0.40 -25.27
N ALA A 264 -1.35 -1.00 -26.44
CA ALA A 264 -1.89 -0.30 -27.61
C ALA A 264 -3.30 0.25 -27.37
N PHE A 265 -4.14 -0.46 -26.63
CA PHE A 265 -5.47 -0.02 -26.25
C PHE A 265 -5.41 1.26 -25.41
N ASN A 266 -4.55 1.28 -24.39
CA ASN A 266 -4.32 2.43 -23.52
C ASN A 266 -3.71 3.61 -24.29
N GLU A 267 -2.66 3.38 -25.08
CA GLU A 267 -1.97 4.40 -25.87
C GLU A 267 -2.89 5.07 -26.89
N ASN A 268 -3.84 4.33 -27.43
CA ASN A 268 -4.84 4.87 -28.34
C ASN A 268 -6.03 5.53 -27.61
N GLY A 269 -6.04 5.59 -26.29
CA GLY A 269 -7.05 6.26 -25.47
C GLY A 269 -8.42 5.56 -25.49
N TRP A 270 -8.42 4.23 -25.58
CA TRP A 270 -9.64 3.44 -25.46
C TRP A 270 -10.01 3.19 -24.01
N THR A 271 -11.31 2.98 -23.76
CA THR A 271 -11.87 2.66 -22.45
C THR A 271 -12.67 1.37 -22.51
N PHE A 272 -12.51 0.53 -21.50
CA PHE A 272 -13.27 -0.71 -21.32
C PHE A 272 -14.47 -0.44 -20.41
N VAL A 273 -15.68 -0.69 -20.88
CA VAL A 273 -16.92 -0.34 -20.18
C VAL A 273 -17.72 -1.60 -19.86
N ILE A 274 -17.99 -1.82 -18.58
CA ILE A 274 -18.88 -2.88 -18.11
C ILE A 274 -20.25 -2.26 -17.89
N GLY A 275 -21.21 -2.61 -18.75
CA GLY A 275 -22.53 -1.99 -18.67
C GLY A 275 -23.52 -2.53 -19.69
N THR A 276 -24.82 -2.31 -19.44
CA THR A 276 -25.92 -2.87 -20.22
C THR A 276 -26.62 -1.87 -21.13
N GLU A 277 -26.58 -0.59 -20.80
CA GLU A 277 -27.43 0.42 -21.47
C GLU A 277 -27.14 0.52 -22.97
N TYR A 278 -25.87 0.72 -23.34
CA TYR A 278 -25.44 0.80 -24.71
C TYR A 278 -25.78 -0.47 -25.48
N LEU A 279 -25.46 -1.64 -24.92
CA LEU A 279 -25.71 -2.94 -25.55
C LEU A 279 -27.21 -3.24 -25.72
N THR A 280 -28.04 -2.82 -24.78
CA THR A 280 -29.50 -2.94 -24.86
C THR A 280 -30.05 -2.08 -25.99
N ALA A 281 -29.58 -0.85 -26.13
CA ALA A 281 -29.98 0.02 -27.24
C ALA A 281 -29.53 -0.52 -28.59
N LEU A 282 -28.31 -1.04 -28.67
CA LEU A 282 -27.74 -1.66 -29.86
C LEU A 282 -28.51 -2.93 -30.23
N SER A 283 -28.82 -3.78 -29.27
CA SER A 283 -29.62 -5.02 -29.49
C SER A 283 -30.98 -4.72 -30.08
N ARG A 284 -31.68 -3.71 -29.57
CA ARG A 284 -32.98 -3.27 -30.13
C ARG A 284 -32.84 -2.78 -31.57
N LYS A 285 -31.76 -2.01 -31.86
CA LYS A 285 -31.51 -1.47 -33.19
C LYS A 285 -31.20 -2.57 -34.23
N LEU A 286 -30.44 -3.58 -33.82
CA LEU A 286 -29.97 -4.65 -34.70
C LEU A 286 -30.92 -5.86 -34.76
N GLY A 287 -31.83 -5.99 -33.79
CA GLY A 287 -32.74 -7.15 -33.67
C GLY A 287 -32.02 -8.42 -33.21
N VAL A 288 -30.85 -8.31 -32.59
CA VAL A 288 -30.05 -9.42 -32.08
C VAL A 288 -29.59 -9.11 -30.65
N ASN A 289 -29.29 -10.15 -29.84
CA ASN A 289 -28.79 -9.95 -28.50
C ASN A 289 -27.27 -9.67 -28.55
N CYS A 290 -26.87 -8.44 -28.18
CA CYS A 290 -25.47 -8.03 -28.12
C CYS A 290 -24.98 -8.16 -26.68
N ILE A 291 -23.94 -8.98 -26.44
CA ILE A 291 -23.30 -9.17 -25.16
C ILE A 291 -21.96 -8.40 -25.03
N GLY A 292 -21.46 -7.91 -26.18
CA GLY A 292 -20.29 -7.06 -26.30
C GLY A 292 -20.43 -6.18 -27.56
N ALA A 293 -19.66 -5.10 -27.63
CA ALA A 293 -19.54 -4.24 -28.81
C ALA A 293 -18.29 -3.33 -28.71
N ALA A 294 -17.56 -3.21 -29.83
CA ALA A 294 -16.51 -2.21 -29.99
C ALA A 294 -17.08 -0.96 -30.68
N ALA A 295 -17.15 0.16 -29.97
CA ALA A 295 -17.62 1.45 -30.47
C ALA A 295 -16.43 2.30 -30.94
N TYR A 296 -16.08 2.21 -32.20
CA TYR A 296 -14.85 2.80 -32.76
C TYR A 296 -14.78 4.33 -32.66
N THR A 297 -15.88 5.03 -32.88
CA THR A 297 -15.93 6.48 -32.80
C THR A 297 -15.80 7.01 -31.38
N GLU A 298 -16.24 6.24 -30.39
CA GLU A 298 -16.18 6.57 -28.97
C GLU A 298 -14.89 6.06 -28.33
N LYS A 299 -14.17 5.19 -29.04
CA LYS A 299 -13.02 4.43 -28.51
C LYS A 299 -13.38 3.69 -27.23
N ARG A 300 -14.46 2.90 -27.28
CA ARG A 300 -14.96 2.15 -26.14
C ARG A 300 -15.27 0.71 -26.54
N ILE A 301 -14.88 -0.23 -25.67
CA ILE A 301 -15.38 -1.59 -25.71
C ILE A 301 -16.42 -1.72 -24.61
N TYR A 302 -17.64 -2.00 -24.99
CA TYR A 302 -18.74 -2.29 -24.06
C TYR A 302 -18.89 -3.80 -23.93
N VAL A 303 -19.02 -4.29 -22.69
CA VAL A 303 -19.30 -5.71 -22.41
C VAL A 303 -20.35 -5.85 -21.31
N PHE A 304 -21.19 -6.86 -21.48
CA PHE A 304 -22.16 -7.30 -20.49
C PHE A 304 -21.83 -8.71 -19.96
N GLU A 305 -21.17 -9.53 -20.79
CA GLU A 305 -20.65 -10.84 -20.41
C GLU A 305 -19.14 -10.91 -20.62
N ALA A 306 -18.43 -11.45 -19.65
CA ALA A 306 -16.97 -11.56 -19.70
C ALA A 306 -16.46 -12.39 -20.89
N SER A 307 -17.26 -13.36 -21.35
CA SER A 307 -16.97 -14.19 -22.54
C SER A 307 -16.79 -13.40 -23.84
N ALA A 308 -17.36 -12.18 -23.94
CA ALA A 308 -17.24 -11.34 -25.12
C ALA A 308 -15.88 -10.59 -25.19
N ILE A 309 -15.11 -10.50 -24.12
CA ILE A 309 -13.93 -9.62 -24.02
C ILE A 309 -12.91 -9.89 -25.12
N LEU A 310 -12.45 -11.12 -25.27
CA LEU A 310 -11.44 -11.46 -26.28
C LEU A 310 -11.93 -11.18 -27.69
N HIS A 311 -13.22 -11.37 -27.94
CA HIS A 311 -13.86 -11.07 -29.22
C HIS A 311 -13.85 -9.57 -29.52
N GLU A 312 -14.21 -8.74 -28.54
CA GLU A 312 -14.25 -7.28 -28.71
C GLU A 312 -12.85 -6.68 -28.86
N PHE A 313 -11.84 -7.27 -28.21
CA PHE A 313 -10.44 -6.90 -28.46
C PHE A 313 -9.96 -7.30 -29.86
N GLY A 314 -10.52 -8.35 -30.45
CA GLY A 314 -10.34 -8.67 -31.88
C GLY A 314 -10.78 -7.53 -32.76
N HIS A 315 -11.94 -6.93 -32.49
CA HIS A 315 -12.43 -5.75 -33.23
C HIS A 315 -11.52 -4.52 -33.01
N PHE A 316 -10.99 -4.31 -31.81
CA PHE A 316 -10.01 -3.26 -31.56
C PHE A 316 -8.75 -3.45 -32.42
N LEU A 317 -8.26 -4.68 -32.55
CA LEU A 317 -7.11 -4.99 -33.41
C LEU A 317 -7.41 -4.72 -34.87
N ASP A 318 -8.57 -5.14 -35.39
CA ASP A 318 -8.99 -4.88 -36.76
C ASP A 318 -8.99 -3.37 -37.05
N CYS A 319 -9.45 -2.57 -36.13
CA CYS A 319 -9.45 -1.11 -36.23
C CYS A 319 -8.05 -0.52 -36.26
N THR A 320 -7.14 -0.98 -35.35
CA THR A 320 -5.79 -0.42 -35.20
C THR A 320 -4.82 -0.88 -36.29
N MET A 321 -4.98 -2.09 -36.80
CA MET A 321 -4.14 -2.64 -37.86
C MET A 321 -4.49 -2.11 -39.25
N GLY A 322 -5.49 -1.22 -39.36
CA GLY A 322 -5.85 -0.56 -40.61
C GLY A 322 -6.48 -1.47 -41.63
N PHE A 323 -7.18 -2.51 -41.20
CA PHE A 323 -8.05 -3.27 -42.08
C PHE A 323 -9.09 -2.32 -42.71
N PRO A 324 -9.31 -2.38 -44.05
CA PRO A 324 -10.12 -1.39 -44.72
C PRO A 324 -11.50 -1.26 -44.06
N GLN A 325 -11.97 -0.02 -43.92
CA GLN A 325 -13.28 0.32 -43.35
C GLN A 325 -14.46 -0.33 -44.13
N GLU A 326 -14.21 -0.96 -45.24
CA GLU A 326 -15.16 -1.80 -45.98
C GLU A 326 -15.76 -2.94 -45.15
N HIS A 327 -15.11 -3.29 -44.01
CA HIS A 327 -15.64 -4.25 -43.05
C HIS A 327 -16.48 -3.61 -41.93
N ASN A 328 -16.61 -2.28 -41.92
CA ASN A 328 -17.39 -1.58 -40.90
C ASN A 328 -18.89 -1.86 -40.98
N GLY A 329 -19.46 -2.27 -39.91
CA GLY A 329 -20.88 -2.32 -39.62
C GLY A 329 -21.61 -3.53 -40.21
N THR A 330 -21.90 -3.53 -41.48
CA THR A 330 -22.77 -4.55 -42.11
C THR A 330 -22.08 -5.89 -42.32
N ARG A 331 -20.81 -5.92 -42.53
CA ARG A 331 -20.07 -7.17 -42.76
C ARG A 331 -19.59 -7.81 -41.50
N GLN A 332 -19.16 -7.01 -40.52
CA GLN A 332 -18.79 -7.50 -39.19
C GLN A 332 -19.99 -8.12 -38.47
N SER A 333 -21.16 -7.50 -38.56
CA SER A 333 -22.38 -8.06 -38.01
C SER A 333 -22.88 -9.31 -38.73
N LYS A 334 -22.34 -9.65 -39.92
CA LYS A 334 -22.67 -10.87 -40.68
C LYS A 334 -21.62 -11.97 -40.56
N THR A 335 -20.43 -11.65 -40.04
CA THR A 335 -19.33 -12.62 -39.88
C THR A 335 -19.20 -13.04 -38.42
N LEU A 336 -19.90 -12.38 -37.52
CA LEU A 336 -20.10 -12.63 -36.13
C LEU A 336 -21.50 -13.11 -35.92
#